data_4006a0d59cb37e0459b68188f7b2f0e9
#
_entry.id   4006a0d59cb37e0459b68188f7b2f0e9
#
_cell.length_a   1.000
_cell.length_b   1.000
_cell.length_c   1.000
_cell.angle_alpha   90.00
_cell.angle_beta   90.00
_cell.angle_gamma   90.00
#
_symmetry.space_group_name_H-M   'P 1'
#
loop_
_entity.id
_entity.type
_entity.pdbx_description
1 polymer ?
#
loop_
_entity_poly.entity_id
_entity_poly.type
_entity_poly.pdbx_seq_one_letter_code
_entity_poly.pdbx_strand_id
1 'polypeptide(L)'
;MKFISNLLLLSEVFPYFTRGSNIKNKFQIIRSIMFGNSRIVKFTNGINYTIPISLHSLFVNLLQIERYSQIFDLKDSKIEVSFDTQNKFYLSLKLDEEDKRLLALLAYGIVDGAVFLDMEHNTKIINDKVIKIIQGNRSTIETSEGIKFFLDSIGPDSIVETYVRRIHDNYSYDLQNKIVIDAGASIGDTPLYFASKGATVYAFELTKRNYDQMLDNLQLNSSLSKQIIPVNAGVGKDGIIEYNENISKENYDGAASFVVNKYGQNSVKRKVKGMTVKTIIETYSISDVYLLKLDCKGCEYYLKKEELHNIHRLKIEYYSYLKNHKLSDLVKLLKESNFDILIFKHNPNDMGQLGNRGNIVAEKII
;
A
#
# COMPACT_ATOMS: atom_id res chain seq x y z
N MET A 1 -21.46 15.95 -11.79
CA MET A 1 -20.38 15.18 -11.13
C MET A 1 -20.50 13.67 -11.38
N LYS A 2 -21.60 12.98 -11.04
CA LYS A 2 -21.75 11.52 -11.22
C LYS A 2 -21.52 11.02 -12.66
N PHE A 3 -21.96 11.78 -13.68
CA PHE A 3 -21.75 11.42 -15.09
C PHE A 3 -20.28 11.44 -15.51
N ILE A 4 -19.52 12.45 -15.08
CA ILE A 4 -18.07 12.56 -15.38
C ILE A 4 -17.30 11.44 -14.67
N SER A 5 -17.62 11.14 -13.41
CA SER A 5 -17.00 10.02 -12.71
C SER A 5 -17.25 8.67 -13.39
N ASN A 6 -18.47 8.46 -13.91
CA ASN A 6 -18.80 7.23 -14.62
C ASN A 6 -18.07 7.12 -15.98
N LEU A 7 -17.83 8.23 -16.68
CA LEU A 7 -17.00 8.25 -17.89
C LEU A 7 -15.55 7.91 -17.62
N LEU A 8 -14.99 8.41 -16.50
CA LEU A 8 -13.63 8.03 -16.07
C LEU A 8 -13.54 6.53 -15.76
N LEU A 9 -14.53 5.99 -15.04
CA LEU A 9 -14.61 4.56 -14.77
C LEU A 9 -14.72 3.71 -16.05
N LEU A 10 -15.43 4.22 -17.08
CA LEU A 10 -15.47 3.54 -18.39
C LEU A 10 -14.12 3.56 -19.08
N SER A 11 -13.36 4.66 -19.02
CA SER A 11 -12.03 4.73 -19.65
C SER A 11 -11.05 3.75 -19.05
N GLU A 12 -11.15 3.44 -17.75
CA GLU A 12 -10.32 2.43 -17.08
C GLU A 12 -10.61 1.01 -17.57
N VAL A 13 -11.88 0.68 -17.83
CA VAL A 13 -12.27 -0.70 -18.17
C VAL A 13 -12.34 -0.96 -19.68
N PHE A 14 -12.45 0.06 -20.50
CA PHE A 14 -12.58 -0.07 -21.95
C PHE A 14 -11.45 -0.87 -22.61
N PRO A 15 -10.17 -0.72 -22.19
CA PRO A 15 -9.07 -1.52 -22.73
C PRO A 15 -9.25 -3.03 -22.55
N TYR A 16 -10.01 -3.47 -21.55
CA TYR A 16 -10.28 -4.89 -21.28
C TYR A 16 -11.43 -5.47 -22.13
N PHE A 17 -12.16 -4.63 -22.88
CA PHE A 17 -13.24 -5.07 -23.77
C PHE A 17 -12.82 -5.29 -25.22
N THR A 18 -11.52 -5.41 -25.47
CA THR A 18 -10.97 -5.62 -26.81
C THR A 18 -11.36 -7.00 -27.39
N ARG A 19 -11.11 -7.18 -28.70
CA ARG A 19 -11.26 -8.49 -29.34
C ARG A 19 -10.39 -9.54 -28.65
N GLY A 20 -10.95 -10.71 -28.37
CA GLY A 20 -10.25 -11.81 -27.69
C GLY A 20 -10.45 -11.87 -26.18
N SER A 21 -11.09 -10.89 -25.53
CA SER A 21 -11.44 -11.05 -24.11
C SER A 21 -12.55 -12.07 -23.93
N ASN A 22 -12.43 -12.88 -22.87
CA ASN A 22 -13.40 -13.93 -22.53
C ASN A 22 -14.68 -13.39 -21.84
N ILE A 23 -14.94 -12.08 -21.87
CA ILE A 23 -16.11 -11.44 -21.28
C ILE A 23 -17.29 -11.50 -22.25
N LYS A 24 -18.36 -12.19 -21.87
CA LYS A 24 -19.56 -12.36 -22.73
C LYS A 24 -20.46 -11.14 -22.79
N ASN A 25 -20.60 -10.40 -21.71
CA ASN A 25 -21.66 -9.39 -21.53
C ASN A 25 -21.18 -7.94 -21.46
N LYS A 26 -20.22 -7.57 -22.31
CA LYS A 26 -19.55 -6.25 -22.34
C LYS A 26 -20.53 -5.06 -22.34
N PHE A 27 -21.58 -5.10 -23.15
CA PHE A 27 -22.59 -4.04 -23.21
C PHE A 27 -23.39 -3.89 -21.91
N GLN A 28 -23.73 -5.00 -21.24
CA GLN A 28 -24.41 -4.95 -19.94
C GLN A 28 -23.53 -4.34 -18.87
N ILE A 29 -22.22 -4.62 -18.91
CA ILE A 29 -21.25 -4.02 -18.00
C ILE A 29 -21.16 -2.51 -18.23
N ILE A 30 -21.01 -2.07 -19.46
CA ILE A 30 -20.99 -0.63 -19.82
C ILE A 30 -22.25 0.07 -19.30
N ARG A 31 -23.42 -0.51 -19.56
CA ARG A 31 -24.70 0.02 -19.07
C ARG A 31 -24.75 0.08 -17.54
N SER A 32 -24.23 -0.94 -16.84
CA SER A 32 -24.24 -0.97 -15.38
C SER A 32 -23.26 0.04 -14.76
N ILE A 33 -22.15 0.34 -15.42
CA ILE A 33 -21.22 1.41 -14.99
C ILE A 33 -21.94 2.77 -15.07
N MET A 34 -22.69 3.01 -16.12
CA MET A 34 -23.40 4.30 -16.33
C MET A 34 -24.61 4.47 -15.44
N PHE A 35 -25.40 3.43 -15.21
CA PHE A 35 -26.77 3.55 -14.67
C PHE A 35 -27.14 2.53 -13.58
N GLY A 36 -26.28 1.55 -13.30
CA GLY A 36 -26.59 0.45 -12.40
C GLY A 36 -26.12 0.66 -10.95
N ASN A 37 -26.47 -0.30 -10.09
CA ASN A 37 -26.02 -0.41 -8.71
C ASN A 37 -25.03 -1.57 -8.49
N SER A 38 -24.97 -2.51 -9.43
CA SER A 38 -24.04 -3.64 -9.44
C SER A 38 -23.63 -3.99 -10.86
N ARG A 39 -22.50 -4.67 -11.01
CA ARG A 39 -21.97 -5.16 -12.28
C ARG A 39 -22.01 -6.66 -12.28
N ILE A 40 -22.64 -7.23 -13.29
CA ILE A 40 -22.61 -8.68 -13.52
C ILE A 40 -21.58 -8.94 -14.60
N VAL A 41 -20.50 -9.64 -14.25
CA VAL A 41 -19.44 -10.05 -15.19
C VAL A 41 -19.64 -11.53 -15.51
N LYS A 42 -19.78 -11.85 -16.80
CA LYS A 42 -19.95 -13.21 -17.31
C LYS A 42 -18.80 -13.57 -18.22
N PHE A 43 -18.02 -14.56 -17.85
CA PHE A 43 -16.93 -15.08 -18.67
C PHE A 43 -17.37 -16.22 -19.59
N THR A 44 -16.61 -16.49 -20.65
CA THR A 44 -16.91 -17.53 -21.64
C THR A 44 -16.82 -18.94 -21.06
N ASN A 45 -16.00 -19.14 -20.04
CA ASN A 45 -15.80 -20.40 -19.32
C ASN A 45 -16.87 -20.68 -18.24
N GLY A 46 -17.92 -19.87 -18.14
CA GLY A 46 -19.00 -20.07 -17.19
C GLY A 46 -18.86 -19.36 -15.85
N ILE A 47 -17.71 -18.77 -15.57
CA ILE A 47 -17.50 -17.96 -14.36
C ILE A 47 -18.38 -16.70 -14.41
N ASN A 48 -19.10 -16.42 -13.32
CA ASN A 48 -19.99 -15.26 -13.23
C ASN A 48 -19.88 -14.61 -11.87
N TYR A 49 -19.71 -13.28 -11.86
CA TYR A 49 -19.69 -12.48 -10.64
C TYR A 49 -20.70 -11.35 -10.67
N THR A 50 -21.33 -11.11 -9.52
CA THR A 50 -22.10 -9.89 -9.28
C THR A 50 -21.33 -9.00 -8.34
N ILE A 51 -20.79 -7.89 -8.85
CA ILE A 51 -19.89 -7.00 -8.14
C ILE A 51 -20.61 -5.68 -7.86
N PRO A 52 -20.81 -5.28 -6.59
CA PRO A 52 -21.34 -3.97 -6.24
C PRO A 52 -20.50 -2.85 -6.84
N ILE A 53 -21.14 -1.71 -7.19
CA ILE A 53 -20.42 -0.53 -7.72
C ILE A 53 -19.38 -0.01 -6.74
N SER A 54 -19.63 -0.14 -5.43
CA SER A 54 -18.67 0.22 -4.38
C SER A 54 -17.36 -0.57 -4.40
N LEU A 55 -17.33 -1.74 -5.07
CA LEU A 55 -16.15 -2.60 -5.21
C LEU A 55 -15.55 -2.47 -6.62
N HIS A 56 -15.37 -1.25 -7.11
CA HIS A 56 -14.81 -1.00 -8.45
C HIS A 56 -13.41 -1.58 -8.64
N SER A 57 -12.55 -1.47 -7.65
CA SER A 57 -11.19 -2.04 -7.69
C SER A 57 -11.20 -3.56 -7.89
N LEU A 58 -12.07 -4.28 -7.18
CA LEU A 58 -12.25 -5.72 -7.37
C LEU A 58 -12.65 -6.05 -8.82
N PHE A 59 -13.54 -5.26 -9.39
CA PHE A 59 -13.97 -5.43 -10.78
C PHE A 59 -12.80 -5.24 -11.76
N VAL A 60 -12.00 -4.17 -11.60
CA VAL A 60 -10.84 -3.91 -12.46
C VAL A 60 -9.79 -5.02 -12.29
N ASN A 61 -9.53 -5.46 -11.07
CA ASN A 61 -8.58 -6.55 -10.81
C ASN A 61 -8.98 -7.85 -11.52
N LEU A 62 -10.26 -8.22 -11.49
CA LEU A 62 -10.76 -9.39 -12.23
C LEU A 62 -10.55 -9.28 -13.74
N LEU A 63 -10.76 -8.08 -14.31
CA LEU A 63 -10.51 -7.86 -15.73
C LEU A 63 -9.02 -7.92 -16.08
N GLN A 64 -8.15 -7.42 -15.20
CA GLN A 64 -6.71 -7.48 -15.38
C GLN A 64 -6.23 -8.93 -15.34
N ILE A 65 -6.64 -9.69 -14.34
CA ILE A 65 -6.26 -11.11 -14.21
C ILE A 65 -6.73 -11.92 -15.43
N GLU A 66 -7.98 -11.76 -15.84
CA GLU A 66 -8.47 -12.43 -17.05
C GLU A 66 -7.63 -12.09 -18.29
N ARG A 67 -7.23 -10.84 -18.42
CA ARG A 67 -6.45 -10.38 -19.59
C ARG A 67 -5.03 -10.91 -19.62
N TYR A 68 -4.34 -10.95 -18.48
CA TYR A 68 -2.92 -11.25 -18.38
C TYR A 68 -2.63 -12.71 -18.04
N SER A 69 -3.60 -13.47 -17.49
CA SER A 69 -3.43 -14.88 -17.20
C SER A 69 -3.46 -15.75 -18.48
N GLN A 70 -2.66 -16.80 -18.48
CA GLN A 70 -2.75 -17.85 -19.49
C GLN A 70 -3.92 -18.81 -19.17
N ILE A 71 -4.19 -19.03 -17.88
CA ILE A 71 -5.30 -19.82 -17.37
C ILE A 71 -6.12 -18.95 -16.43
N PHE A 72 -7.42 -18.86 -16.70
CA PHE A 72 -8.43 -18.29 -15.81
C PHE A 72 -9.68 -19.13 -15.97
N ASP A 73 -9.74 -20.25 -15.27
CA ASP A 73 -10.78 -21.25 -15.49
C ASP A 73 -11.32 -21.85 -14.20
N LEU A 74 -12.50 -22.47 -14.30
CA LEU A 74 -13.15 -23.15 -13.17
C LEU A 74 -12.63 -24.57 -13.06
N LYS A 75 -12.05 -24.91 -11.91
CA LYS A 75 -11.54 -26.23 -11.60
C LYS A 75 -11.89 -26.61 -10.17
N ASP A 76 -12.51 -27.75 -9.97
CA ASP A 76 -12.84 -28.31 -8.63
C ASP A 76 -13.51 -27.30 -7.69
N SER A 77 -14.46 -26.50 -8.20
CA SER A 77 -15.20 -25.45 -7.48
C SER A 77 -14.34 -24.24 -7.04
N LYS A 78 -13.15 -24.10 -7.61
CA LYS A 78 -12.27 -22.93 -7.46
C LYS A 78 -11.95 -22.33 -8.82
N ILE A 79 -11.45 -21.10 -8.83
CA ILE A 79 -10.90 -20.49 -10.04
C ILE A 79 -9.39 -20.73 -10.02
N GLU A 80 -8.90 -21.45 -11.01
CA GLU A 80 -7.47 -21.60 -11.27
C GLU A 80 -6.99 -20.39 -12.07
N VAL A 81 -5.95 -19.71 -11.57
CA VAL A 81 -5.28 -18.59 -12.21
C VAL A 81 -3.82 -18.98 -12.43
N SER A 82 -3.33 -18.81 -13.65
CA SER A 82 -1.92 -19.01 -13.95
C SER A 82 -1.44 -17.98 -15.00
N PHE A 83 -0.25 -17.46 -14.80
CA PHE A 83 0.41 -16.54 -15.73
C PHE A 83 1.47 -17.24 -16.61
N ASP A 84 1.78 -18.47 -16.27
CA ASP A 84 2.73 -19.34 -16.96
C ASP A 84 2.24 -20.80 -16.98
N THR A 85 3.07 -21.74 -17.42
CA THR A 85 2.72 -23.15 -17.52
C THR A 85 2.90 -23.93 -16.22
N GLN A 86 3.49 -23.33 -15.18
CA GLN A 86 3.94 -24.02 -13.96
C GLN A 86 3.18 -23.56 -12.72
N ASN A 87 3.12 -22.24 -12.49
CA ASN A 87 2.60 -21.70 -11.25
C ASN A 87 1.08 -21.53 -11.28
N LYS A 88 0.40 -22.06 -10.26
CA LYS A 88 -1.05 -22.06 -10.17
C LYS A 88 -1.54 -21.47 -8.86
N PHE A 89 -2.49 -20.58 -8.96
CA PHE A 89 -3.13 -19.93 -7.82
C PHE A 89 -4.62 -20.20 -7.84
N TYR A 90 -5.21 -20.38 -6.67
CA TYR A 90 -6.60 -20.77 -6.55
C TYR A 90 -7.38 -19.71 -5.77
N LEU A 91 -8.50 -19.28 -6.32
CA LEU A 91 -9.45 -18.36 -5.69
C LEU A 91 -10.77 -19.10 -5.45
N SER A 92 -11.43 -18.81 -4.35
CA SER A 92 -12.79 -19.33 -4.13
C SER A 92 -13.80 -18.65 -5.06
N LEU A 93 -14.89 -19.33 -5.40
CA LEU A 93 -15.96 -18.73 -6.21
C LEU A 93 -16.64 -17.53 -5.52
N LYS A 94 -16.59 -17.47 -4.20
CA LYS A 94 -17.20 -16.40 -3.40
C LYS A 94 -16.29 -15.19 -3.25
N LEU A 95 -14.98 -15.33 -3.56
CA LEU A 95 -13.96 -14.31 -3.35
C LEU A 95 -14.03 -13.72 -1.93
N ASP A 96 -13.62 -14.51 -0.96
CA ASP A 96 -13.50 -14.02 0.42
C ASP A 96 -12.43 -12.91 0.54
N GLU A 97 -12.16 -12.42 1.73
CA GLU A 97 -11.24 -11.29 1.91
C GLU A 97 -9.79 -11.64 1.54
N GLU A 98 -9.36 -12.88 1.79
CA GLU A 98 -8.04 -13.37 1.38
C GLU A 98 -7.94 -13.49 -0.15
N ASP A 99 -8.95 -14.06 -0.80
CA ASP A 99 -9.03 -14.13 -2.25
C ASP A 99 -9.02 -12.77 -2.93
N LYS A 100 -9.74 -11.78 -2.36
CA LYS A 100 -9.73 -10.40 -2.89
C LYS A 100 -8.34 -9.77 -2.80
N ARG A 101 -7.60 -10.04 -1.73
CA ARG A 101 -6.22 -9.56 -1.57
C ARG A 101 -5.27 -10.26 -2.51
N LEU A 102 -5.39 -11.58 -2.63
CA LEU A 102 -4.62 -12.34 -3.61
C LEU A 102 -4.88 -11.84 -5.04
N LEU A 103 -6.14 -11.69 -5.41
CA LEU A 103 -6.51 -11.15 -6.72
C LEU A 103 -5.93 -9.76 -6.96
N ALA A 104 -5.98 -8.87 -5.97
CA ALA A 104 -5.41 -7.53 -6.09
C ALA A 104 -3.88 -7.56 -6.19
N LEU A 105 -3.21 -8.41 -5.40
CA LEU A 105 -1.76 -8.58 -5.47
C LEU A 105 -1.31 -9.07 -6.84
N LEU A 106 -1.97 -10.10 -7.37
CA LEU A 106 -1.70 -10.63 -8.70
C LEU A 106 -1.94 -9.55 -9.78
N ALA A 107 -3.06 -8.83 -9.70
CA ALA A 107 -3.44 -7.81 -10.68
C ALA A 107 -2.45 -6.63 -10.69
N TYR A 108 -2.08 -6.10 -9.54
CA TYR A 108 -1.12 -4.99 -9.46
C TYR A 108 0.29 -5.45 -9.85
N GLY A 109 0.72 -6.59 -9.32
CA GLY A 109 2.07 -7.08 -9.55
C GLY A 109 2.35 -7.44 -11.01
N ILE A 110 1.41 -8.11 -11.71
CA ILE A 110 1.63 -8.50 -13.11
C ILE A 110 1.79 -7.29 -14.03
N VAL A 111 1.09 -6.20 -13.77
CA VAL A 111 1.22 -4.95 -14.52
C VAL A 111 2.60 -4.33 -14.33
N ASP A 112 3.19 -4.49 -13.15
CA ASP A 112 4.51 -3.96 -12.78
C ASP A 112 5.65 -4.97 -13.06
N GLY A 113 5.32 -6.09 -13.70
CA GLY A 113 6.28 -7.10 -14.12
C GLY A 113 6.74 -8.03 -13.01
N ALA A 114 5.91 -8.21 -11.96
CA ALA A 114 6.16 -9.23 -10.95
C ALA A 114 6.08 -10.65 -11.52
N VAL A 115 6.91 -11.53 -11.00
CA VAL A 115 6.86 -12.98 -11.25
C VAL A 115 6.29 -13.63 -10.01
N PHE A 116 5.19 -14.37 -10.16
CA PHE A 116 4.55 -15.08 -9.07
C PHE A 116 4.91 -16.55 -9.09
N LEU A 117 5.27 -17.09 -7.92
CA LEU A 117 5.58 -18.51 -7.72
C LEU A 117 4.62 -19.12 -6.71
N ASP A 118 4.19 -20.35 -6.95
CA ASP A 118 3.50 -21.15 -5.94
C ASP A 118 4.49 -21.96 -5.07
N MET A 119 3.95 -22.74 -4.13
CA MET A 119 4.78 -23.53 -3.19
C MET A 119 5.62 -24.63 -3.84
N GLU A 120 5.19 -25.16 -4.99
CA GLU A 120 5.78 -26.36 -5.57
C GLU A 120 7.07 -26.08 -6.32
N HIS A 121 7.30 -24.83 -6.69
CA HIS A 121 8.43 -24.44 -7.54
C HIS A 121 9.52 -23.70 -6.77
N ASN A 122 10.56 -24.43 -6.43
CA ASN A 122 11.77 -23.93 -5.75
C ASN A 122 12.84 -23.52 -6.78
N THR A 123 12.48 -22.69 -7.76
CA THR A 123 13.43 -22.21 -8.76
C THR A 123 14.27 -21.06 -8.21
N LYS A 124 15.60 -21.16 -8.35
CA LYS A 124 16.50 -20.01 -8.21
C LYS A 124 16.17 -19.01 -9.30
N ILE A 125 15.32 -18.05 -9.00
CA ILE A 125 14.97 -17.00 -9.95
C ILE A 125 15.91 -15.83 -9.74
N ILE A 126 16.60 -15.45 -10.82
CA ILE A 126 17.45 -14.26 -10.90
C ILE A 126 16.57 -13.05 -11.26
N ASN A 127 15.47 -12.88 -10.54
CA ASN A 127 14.58 -11.73 -10.74
C ASN A 127 14.27 -11.13 -9.37
N ASP A 128 14.54 -9.86 -9.23
CA ASP A 128 14.33 -9.08 -8.02
C ASP A 128 12.86 -8.68 -7.78
N LYS A 129 11.95 -9.10 -8.67
CA LYS A 129 10.50 -8.84 -8.62
C LYS A 129 9.67 -10.09 -8.36
N VAL A 130 10.25 -11.07 -7.67
CA VAL A 130 9.56 -12.32 -7.37
C VAL A 130 8.71 -12.18 -6.12
N ILE A 131 7.49 -12.68 -6.18
CA ILE A 131 6.60 -12.90 -5.04
C ILE A 131 6.19 -14.37 -5.04
N LYS A 132 6.60 -15.10 -4.01
CA LYS A 132 6.16 -16.46 -3.76
C LYS A 132 4.88 -16.44 -2.94
N ILE A 133 3.86 -17.18 -3.37
CA ILE A 133 2.56 -17.26 -2.71
C ILE A 133 2.39 -18.66 -2.14
N ILE A 134 2.15 -18.73 -0.83
CA ILE A 134 2.00 -19.99 -0.09
C ILE A 134 0.57 -20.04 0.42
N GLN A 135 -0.30 -20.73 -0.32
CA GLN A 135 -1.72 -20.88 0.05
C GLN A 135 -1.88 -21.98 1.11
N GLY A 136 -2.65 -21.72 2.15
CA GLY A 136 -2.86 -22.63 3.28
C GLY A 136 -4.04 -22.20 4.16
N ASN A 137 -4.06 -22.62 5.43
CA ASN A 137 -5.10 -22.21 6.39
C ASN A 137 -5.08 -20.67 6.66
N ARG A 138 -3.90 -20.11 6.68
CA ARG A 138 -3.63 -18.67 6.62
C ARG A 138 -2.50 -18.48 5.61
N SER A 139 -2.83 -17.98 4.44
CA SER A 139 -1.88 -17.87 3.34
C SER A 139 -0.83 -16.79 3.63
N THR A 140 0.36 -17.01 3.09
CA THR A 140 1.47 -16.05 3.20
C THR A 140 2.07 -15.74 1.85
N ILE A 141 2.76 -14.61 1.76
CA ILE A 141 3.63 -14.27 0.65
C ILE A 141 5.06 -14.15 1.13
N GLU A 142 6.01 -14.39 0.23
CA GLU A 142 7.45 -14.18 0.46
C GLU A 142 8.02 -13.39 -0.72
N THR A 143 8.69 -12.28 -0.41
CA THR A 143 9.34 -11.41 -1.41
C THR A 143 10.68 -11.97 -1.86
N SER A 144 11.28 -11.38 -2.89
CA SER A 144 12.62 -11.73 -3.36
C SER A 144 13.71 -11.59 -2.30
N GLU A 145 13.51 -10.71 -1.32
CA GLU A 145 14.40 -10.53 -0.17
C GLU A 145 14.19 -11.58 0.95
N GLY A 146 13.24 -12.51 0.77
CA GLY A 146 12.87 -13.51 1.77
C GLY A 146 11.99 -12.99 2.90
N ILE A 147 11.40 -11.79 2.73
CA ILE A 147 10.51 -11.18 3.72
C ILE A 147 9.10 -11.74 3.55
N LYS A 148 8.49 -12.13 4.67
CA LYS A 148 7.20 -12.82 4.69
C LYS A 148 6.09 -11.95 5.25
N PHE A 149 4.88 -12.09 4.69
CA PHE A 149 3.67 -11.42 5.15
C PHE A 149 2.50 -12.38 5.13
N PHE A 150 1.58 -12.25 6.09
CA PHE A 150 0.27 -12.88 5.97
C PHE A 150 -0.55 -12.19 4.89
N LEU A 151 -1.12 -12.97 3.97
CA LEU A 151 -1.88 -12.44 2.84
C LEU A 151 -3.12 -11.65 3.28
N ASP A 152 -3.76 -12.05 4.37
CA ASP A 152 -4.92 -11.37 4.97
C ASP A 152 -4.59 -10.02 5.63
N SER A 153 -3.31 -9.74 5.87
CA SER A 153 -2.86 -8.49 6.48
C SER A 153 -2.31 -7.46 5.48
N ILE A 154 -1.95 -7.85 4.27
CA ILE A 154 -1.29 -6.93 3.34
C ILE A 154 -2.22 -5.85 2.77
N GLY A 155 -1.62 -4.67 2.43
CA GLY A 155 -2.11 -3.79 1.38
C GLY A 155 -1.44 -4.21 0.07
N PRO A 156 -2.14 -4.81 -0.89
CA PRO A 156 -1.52 -5.33 -2.11
C PRO A 156 -0.73 -4.28 -2.89
N ASP A 157 -1.20 -3.03 -2.91
CA ASP A 157 -0.53 -1.87 -3.47
C ASP A 157 0.80 -1.57 -2.75
N SER A 158 0.81 -1.57 -1.40
CA SER A 158 2.01 -1.30 -0.60
C SER A 158 3.09 -2.36 -0.83
N ILE A 159 2.72 -3.64 -0.93
CA ILE A 159 3.66 -4.72 -1.26
C ILE A 159 4.26 -4.53 -2.65
N VAL A 160 3.42 -4.22 -3.64
CA VAL A 160 3.90 -4.01 -5.01
C VAL A 160 4.78 -2.74 -5.10
N GLU A 161 4.41 -1.65 -4.43
CA GLU A 161 5.21 -0.43 -4.39
C GLU A 161 6.58 -0.67 -3.75
N THR A 162 6.62 -1.36 -2.61
CA THR A 162 7.85 -1.57 -1.84
C THR A 162 8.76 -2.62 -2.50
N TYR A 163 8.23 -3.76 -2.92
CA TYR A 163 9.02 -4.93 -3.30
C TYR A 163 9.08 -5.22 -4.81
N VAL A 164 8.15 -4.69 -5.61
CA VAL A 164 8.13 -4.86 -7.08
C VAL A 164 8.60 -3.59 -7.78
N ARG A 165 7.98 -2.45 -7.48
CA ARG A 165 8.39 -1.14 -8.03
C ARG A 165 9.64 -0.60 -7.35
N ARG A 166 9.96 -1.10 -6.15
CA ARG A 166 11.13 -0.70 -5.38
C ARG A 166 11.26 0.80 -5.19
N ILE A 167 10.16 1.45 -4.86
CA ILE A 167 10.13 2.92 -4.73
C ILE A 167 11.05 3.46 -3.63
N HIS A 168 11.59 2.59 -2.77
CA HIS A 168 12.54 2.91 -1.72
C HIS A 168 13.99 2.74 -2.13
N ASP A 169 14.30 2.02 -3.24
CA ASP A 169 15.66 1.82 -3.76
C ASP A 169 16.19 3.05 -4.51
N ASN A 170 15.31 3.91 -4.99
CA ASN A 170 15.65 5.02 -5.91
C ASN A 170 16.61 6.08 -5.32
N TYR A 171 17.07 5.90 -4.08
CA TYR A 171 17.78 6.93 -3.35
C TYR A 171 19.15 6.45 -2.82
N SER A 172 19.67 5.31 -3.33
CA SER A 172 21.01 4.79 -3.03
C SER A 172 21.38 4.85 -1.56
N TYR A 173 20.47 4.43 -0.67
CA TYR A 173 20.71 4.47 0.76
C TYR A 173 21.65 3.34 1.20
N ASP A 174 22.76 3.68 1.79
CA ASP A 174 23.43 2.78 2.70
C ASP A 174 22.77 2.86 4.07
N LEU A 175 21.94 1.88 4.39
CA LEU A 175 21.18 1.81 5.64
C LEU A 175 21.87 0.96 6.71
N GLN A 176 23.03 0.38 6.41
CA GLN A 176 23.76 -0.47 7.35
C GLN A 176 24.11 0.31 8.63
N ASN A 177 23.62 -0.16 9.78
CA ASN A 177 23.78 0.46 11.09
C ASN A 177 23.22 1.90 11.19
N LYS A 178 22.28 2.26 10.32
CA LYS A 178 21.63 3.58 10.34
C LYS A 178 20.30 3.52 11.10
N ILE A 179 19.86 4.67 11.62
CA ILE A 179 18.56 4.81 12.27
C ILE A 179 17.56 5.38 11.28
N VAL A 180 16.42 4.70 11.17
CA VAL A 180 15.26 5.13 10.39
C VAL A 180 14.08 5.36 11.34
N ILE A 181 13.40 6.48 11.19
CA ILE A 181 12.07 6.72 11.76
C ILE A 181 11.07 6.57 10.62
N ASP A 182 10.16 5.62 10.75
CA ASP A 182 9.09 5.35 9.78
C ASP A 182 7.73 5.70 10.39
N ALA A 183 7.18 6.85 10.00
CA ALA A 183 5.86 7.29 10.39
C ALA A 183 4.80 6.92 9.33
N GLY A 184 3.84 6.12 9.73
CA GLY A 184 2.92 5.42 8.85
C GLY A 184 3.51 4.08 8.42
N ALA A 185 3.95 3.29 9.41
CA ALA A 185 4.58 1.98 9.23
C ALA A 185 3.60 0.89 8.76
N SER A 186 2.29 1.19 8.81
CA SER A 186 1.23 0.32 8.33
C SER A 186 1.33 -1.11 8.88
N ILE A 187 1.40 -2.10 8.02
CA ILE A 187 1.51 -3.53 8.35
C ILE A 187 2.97 -4.00 8.49
N GLY A 188 3.93 -3.09 8.49
CA GLY A 188 5.35 -3.39 8.63
C GLY A 188 6.08 -3.64 7.32
N ASP A 189 5.50 -3.34 6.17
CA ASP A 189 6.11 -3.52 4.86
C ASP A 189 7.39 -2.70 4.70
N THR A 190 7.34 -1.39 4.99
CA THR A 190 8.53 -0.53 4.93
C THR A 190 9.50 -0.75 6.09
N PRO A 191 9.09 -0.97 7.35
CA PRO A 191 10.02 -1.32 8.42
C PRO A 191 10.85 -2.57 8.13
N LEU A 192 10.22 -3.65 7.64
CA LEU A 192 10.90 -4.87 7.26
C LEU A 192 11.85 -4.66 6.08
N TYR A 193 11.45 -3.86 5.10
CA TYR A 193 12.31 -3.48 3.99
C TYR A 193 13.56 -2.73 4.48
N PHE A 194 13.44 -1.71 5.33
CA PHE A 194 14.58 -0.96 5.84
C PHE A 194 15.47 -1.82 6.76
N ALA A 195 14.88 -2.67 7.60
CA ALA A 195 15.62 -3.61 8.43
C ALA A 195 16.40 -4.63 7.58
N SER A 196 15.87 -5.10 6.45
CA SER A 196 16.59 -5.99 5.52
C SER A 196 17.82 -5.33 4.88
N LYS A 197 17.87 -4.00 4.86
CA LYS A 197 19.03 -3.21 4.43
C LYS A 197 19.98 -2.85 5.60
N GLY A 198 19.75 -3.40 6.79
CA GLY A 198 20.61 -3.24 7.97
C GLY A 198 20.28 -2.06 8.89
N ALA A 199 19.14 -1.39 8.69
CA ALA A 199 18.73 -0.30 9.55
C ALA A 199 18.14 -0.76 10.89
N THR A 200 18.29 0.07 11.92
CA THR A 200 17.42 0.05 13.11
C THR A 200 16.23 0.97 12.84
N VAL A 201 15.01 0.43 12.92
CA VAL A 201 13.79 1.12 12.50
C VAL A 201 12.86 1.38 13.68
N TYR A 202 12.54 2.63 13.94
CA TYR A 202 11.47 3.04 14.86
C TYR A 202 10.19 3.20 14.03
N ALA A 203 9.27 2.24 14.14
CA ALA A 203 8.11 2.09 13.28
C ALA A 203 6.83 2.54 13.98
N PHE A 204 6.28 3.68 13.55
CA PHE A 204 5.09 4.29 14.15
C PHE A 204 3.85 4.05 13.29
N GLU A 205 2.84 3.42 13.87
CA GLU A 205 1.55 3.21 13.22
C GLU A 205 0.40 3.74 14.08
N LEU A 206 -0.45 4.56 13.44
CA LEU A 206 -1.58 5.25 14.06
C LEU A 206 -2.66 4.27 14.49
N THR A 207 -3.08 3.38 13.58
CA THR A 207 -4.21 2.48 13.80
C THR A 207 -3.80 1.25 14.56
N LYS A 208 -4.57 0.90 15.60
CA LYS A 208 -4.31 -0.32 16.39
C LYS A 208 -4.38 -1.57 15.52
N ARG A 209 -5.28 -1.60 14.55
CA ARG A 209 -5.46 -2.71 13.62
C ARG A 209 -4.20 -2.98 12.77
N ASN A 210 -3.70 -1.98 12.06
CA ASN A 210 -2.49 -2.15 11.26
C ASN A 210 -1.27 -2.45 12.13
N TYR A 211 -1.19 -1.81 13.31
CA TYR A 211 -0.14 -2.10 14.29
C TYR A 211 -0.14 -3.58 14.69
N ASP A 212 -1.30 -4.17 15.00
CA ASP A 212 -1.39 -5.59 15.35
C ASP A 212 -0.98 -6.48 14.17
N GLN A 213 -1.37 -6.12 12.95
CA GLN A 213 -0.94 -6.82 11.74
C GLN A 213 0.58 -6.67 11.50
N MET A 214 1.15 -5.51 11.81
CA MET A 214 2.62 -5.34 11.80
C MET A 214 3.28 -6.31 12.78
N LEU A 215 2.77 -6.44 14.01
CA LEU A 215 3.33 -7.39 14.98
C LEU A 215 3.26 -8.84 14.48
N ASP A 216 2.14 -9.24 13.86
CA ASP A 216 2.00 -10.56 13.25
C ASP A 216 3.06 -10.79 12.16
N ASN A 217 3.24 -9.81 11.27
CA ASN A 217 4.23 -9.91 10.19
C ASN A 217 5.68 -9.89 10.72
N LEU A 218 5.95 -9.16 11.80
CA LEU A 218 7.26 -9.19 12.46
C LEU A 218 7.59 -10.57 13.04
N GLN A 219 6.60 -11.31 13.54
CA GLN A 219 6.79 -12.68 14.04
C GLN A 219 7.23 -13.63 12.92
N LEU A 220 6.72 -13.48 11.68
CA LEU A 220 7.17 -14.25 10.53
C LEU A 220 8.62 -13.97 10.13
N ASN A 221 9.19 -12.83 10.57
CA ASN A 221 10.49 -12.31 10.18
C ASN A 221 11.40 -12.11 11.41
N SER A 222 11.54 -13.13 12.25
CA SER A 222 12.18 -13.06 13.58
C SER A 222 13.62 -12.54 13.58
N SER A 223 14.38 -12.71 12.50
CA SER A 223 15.74 -12.17 12.37
C SER A 223 15.73 -10.65 12.19
N LEU A 224 14.84 -10.14 11.35
CA LEU A 224 14.68 -8.71 11.06
C LEU A 224 13.97 -7.96 12.16
N SER A 225 13.02 -8.60 12.84
CA SER A 225 12.20 -7.97 13.90
C SER A 225 13.04 -7.45 15.06
N LYS A 226 14.23 -8.00 15.28
CA LYS A 226 15.17 -7.51 16.32
C LYS A 226 15.70 -6.10 16.06
N GLN A 227 15.62 -5.63 14.83
CA GLN A 227 16.04 -4.29 14.41
C GLN A 227 14.87 -3.31 14.32
N ILE A 228 13.64 -3.76 14.64
CA ILE A 228 12.44 -2.94 14.50
C ILE A 228 11.83 -2.69 15.88
N ILE A 229 11.58 -1.43 16.19
CA ILE A 229 10.90 -0.98 17.40
C ILE A 229 9.49 -0.51 16.98
N PRO A 230 8.46 -1.39 17.07
CA PRO A 230 7.10 -1.04 16.69
C PRO A 230 6.43 -0.22 17.78
N VAL A 231 5.73 0.85 17.40
CA VAL A 231 5.05 1.76 18.32
C VAL A 231 3.66 2.09 17.81
N ASN A 232 2.63 1.80 18.59
CA ASN A 232 1.27 2.26 18.26
C ASN A 232 1.10 3.71 18.70
N ALA A 233 1.43 4.63 17.84
CA ALA A 233 1.33 6.07 18.06
C ALA A 233 1.15 6.82 16.73
N GLY A 234 0.50 7.97 16.79
CA GLY A 234 0.48 8.94 15.71
C GLY A 234 1.66 9.89 15.79
N VAL A 235 2.29 10.19 14.65
CA VAL A 235 3.39 11.17 14.57
C VAL A 235 2.84 12.53 14.18
N GLY A 236 3.34 13.61 14.80
CA GLY A 236 3.04 15.01 14.48
C GLY A 236 2.63 15.89 15.66
N LYS A 237 1.94 15.35 16.66
CA LYS A 237 1.50 16.08 17.86
C LYS A 237 1.73 15.25 19.10
N ASP A 238 2.13 15.88 20.19
CA ASP A 238 2.18 15.24 21.49
C ASP A 238 0.80 15.16 22.14
N GLY A 239 0.65 14.20 23.05
CA GLY A 239 -0.57 13.98 23.83
C GLY A 239 -1.49 12.92 23.21
N ILE A 240 -2.80 13.12 23.30
CA ILE A 240 -3.78 12.20 22.74
C ILE A 240 -4.24 12.70 21.37
N ILE A 241 -4.11 11.85 20.37
CA ILE A 241 -4.61 12.06 19.01
C ILE A 241 -5.93 11.32 18.84
N GLU A 242 -6.95 12.00 18.34
CA GLU A 242 -8.18 11.37 17.85
C GLU A 242 -8.09 11.17 16.33
N TYR A 243 -8.48 9.98 15.87
CA TYR A 243 -8.54 9.66 14.45
C TYR A 243 -9.81 8.88 14.10
N ASN A 244 -10.15 8.81 12.82
CA ASN A 244 -11.31 8.07 12.35
C ASN A 244 -10.84 6.78 11.67
N GLU A 245 -11.28 5.64 12.20
CA GLU A 245 -11.01 4.31 11.65
C GLU A 245 -12.20 3.83 10.83
N ASN A 246 -11.96 3.23 9.68
CA ASN A 246 -13.00 2.66 8.83
C ASN A 246 -13.58 1.40 9.46
N ILE A 247 -14.88 1.40 9.76
CA ILE A 247 -15.58 0.25 10.34
C ILE A 247 -15.88 -0.86 9.33
N SER A 248 -15.90 -0.54 8.02
CA SER A 248 -16.23 -1.51 6.96
C SER A 248 -15.03 -2.35 6.50
N LYS A 249 -13.82 -2.01 6.94
CA LYS A 249 -12.60 -2.75 6.61
C LYS A 249 -12.17 -3.60 7.80
N GLU A 250 -12.25 -4.91 7.65
CA GLU A 250 -11.93 -5.82 8.74
C GLU A 250 -10.42 -5.93 8.99
N ASN A 251 -9.59 -5.93 7.95
CA ASN A 251 -8.19 -6.31 8.07
C ASN A 251 -7.14 -5.25 7.75
N TYR A 252 -7.40 -4.24 6.94
CA TYR A 252 -6.39 -3.23 6.55
C TYR A 252 -7.02 -1.85 6.41
N ASP A 253 -6.38 -0.83 6.96
CA ASP A 253 -6.79 0.56 6.81
C ASP A 253 -5.64 1.47 6.37
N GLY A 254 -5.36 1.46 5.07
CA GLY A 254 -4.33 2.30 4.45
C GLY A 254 -4.71 3.78 4.29
N ALA A 255 -5.87 4.22 4.79
CA ALA A 255 -6.34 5.59 4.58
C ALA A 255 -6.65 6.35 5.90
N ALA A 256 -6.36 5.77 7.06
CA ALA A 256 -6.55 6.43 8.34
C ALA A 256 -5.65 7.66 8.47
N SER A 257 -6.20 8.73 9.02
CA SER A 257 -5.51 9.99 9.28
C SER A 257 -6.17 10.70 10.45
N PHE A 258 -5.38 11.40 11.25
CA PHE A 258 -5.92 12.27 12.29
C PHE A 258 -6.20 13.69 11.79
N VAL A 259 -5.80 14.00 10.56
CA VAL A 259 -6.00 15.32 9.94
C VAL A 259 -7.30 15.37 9.14
N VAL A 260 -7.68 14.25 8.51
CA VAL A 260 -8.87 14.18 7.63
C VAL A 260 -9.71 12.94 7.94
N ASN A 261 -11.02 13.15 8.10
CA ASN A 261 -11.98 12.03 8.08
C ASN A 261 -12.40 11.74 6.63
N LYS A 262 -11.83 10.72 6.02
CA LYS A 262 -12.16 10.25 4.67
C LYS A 262 -13.39 9.34 4.63
N TYR A 263 -13.81 8.82 5.77
CA TYR A 263 -14.83 7.75 5.84
C TYR A 263 -16.24 8.27 6.13
N GLY A 264 -16.37 9.56 6.48
CA GLY A 264 -17.66 10.15 6.84
C GLY A 264 -18.37 9.36 7.94
N GLN A 265 -19.61 8.92 7.68
CA GLN A 265 -20.42 8.15 8.64
C GLN A 265 -19.94 6.68 8.83
N ASN A 266 -19.13 6.15 7.90
CA ASN A 266 -18.58 4.79 7.98
C ASN A 266 -17.30 4.73 8.82
N SER A 267 -17.20 5.53 9.86
CA SER A 267 -16.04 5.59 10.72
C SER A 267 -16.39 5.59 12.19
N VAL A 268 -15.49 5.07 12.99
CA VAL A 268 -15.50 5.17 14.44
C VAL A 268 -14.32 6.01 14.91
N LYS A 269 -14.56 6.89 15.86
CA LYS A 269 -13.48 7.67 16.51
C LYS A 269 -12.66 6.77 17.43
N ARG A 270 -11.36 6.88 17.29
CA ARG A 270 -10.35 6.19 18.11
C ARG A 270 -9.40 7.21 18.72
N LYS A 271 -8.73 6.80 19.79
CA LYS A 271 -7.70 7.58 20.46
C LYS A 271 -6.40 6.79 20.49
N VAL A 272 -5.30 7.48 20.27
CA VAL A 272 -3.96 6.90 20.34
C VAL A 272 -2.99 7.95 20.94
N LYS A 273 -1.86 7.50 21.47
CA LYS A 273 -0.76 8.39 21.86
C LYS A 273 -0.23 9.12 20.62
N GLY A 274 -0.06 10.43 20.75
CA GLY A 274 0.63 11.24 19.76
C GLY A 274 2.03 11.57 20.21
N MET A 275 2.95 11.69 19.24
CA MET A 275 4.34 12.07 19.47
C MET A 275 4.83 12.99 18.35
N THR A 276 5.50 14.06 18.72
CA THR A 276 6.28 14.85 17.75
C THR A 276 7.59 14.14 17.43
N VAL A 277 8.25 14.50 16.32
CA VAL A 277 9.57 13.94 15.97
C VAL A 277 10.58 14.23 17.08
N LYS A 278 10.52 15.42 17.68
CA LYS A 278 11.32 15.78 18.85
C LYS A 278 11.09 14.82 20.02
N THR A 279 9.82 14.58 20.39
CA THR A 279 9.47 13.67 21.50
C THR A 279 9.92 12.22 21.21
N ILE A 280 9.87 11.78 19.95
CA ILE A 280 10.40 10.47 19.54
C ILE A 280 11.91 10.41 19.81
N ILE A 281 12.66 11.38 19.29
CA ILE A 281 14.12 11.47 19.45
C ILE A 281 14.51 11.45 20.93
N GLU A 282 13.85 12.26 21.74
CA GLU A 282 14.09 12.33 23.20
C GLU A 282 13.71 11.03 23.92
N THR A 283 12.53 10.45 23.62
CA THR A 283 12.02 9.25 24.29
C THR A 283 12.92 8.03 24.07
N TYR A 284 13.44 7.89 22.86
CA TYR A 284 14.28 6.75 22.50
C TYR A 284 15.78 7.06 22.51
N SER A 285 16.16 8.25 22.99
CA SER A 285 17.57 8.72 23.06
C SER A 285 18.30 8.57 21.73
N ILE A 286 17.64 8.95 20.64
CA ILE A 286 18.19 8.88 19.28
C ILE A 286 19.11 10.08 19.06
N SER A 287 20.40 9.85 18.84
CA SER A 287 21.36 10.95 18.62
C SER A 287 21.35 11.43 17.18
N ASP A 288 21.04 10.56 16.24
CA ASP A 288 21.18 10.82 14.81
C ASP A 288 20.14 10.01 14.01
N VAL A 289 19.38 10.67 13.15
CA VAL A 289 18.36 10.06 12.30
C VAL A 289 18.81 10.13 10.86
N TYR A 290 19.20 8.98 10.30
CA TYR A 290 19.63 8.94 8.91
C TYR A 290 18.48 9.20 7.93
N LEU A 291 17.31 8.59 8.17
CA LEU A 291 16.13 8.77 7.35
C LEU A 291 14.88 8.95 8.22
N LEU A 292 14.15 10.02 7.98
CA LEU A 292 12.78 10.20 8.44
C LEU A 292 11.82 9.98 7.24
N LYS A 293 11.07 8.86 7.26
CA LYS A 293 9.98 8.63 6.31
C LYS A 293 8.67 9.09 6.95
N LEU A 294 7.90 9.87 6.20
CA LEU A 294 6.57 10.33 6.57
C LEU A 294 5.57 9.92 5.47
N ASP A 295 4.71 8.98 5.79
CA ASP A 295 3.56 8.55 4.99
C ASP A 295 2.34 8.37 5.90
N CYS A 296 1.96 9.44 6.56
CA CYS A 296 0.94 9.48 7.60
C CYS A 296 -0.24 10.40 7.25
N LYS A 297 -0.36 10.75 5.98
CA LYS A 297 -1.51 11.45 5.39
C LYS A 297 -1.90 12.74 6.13
N GLY A 298 -0.92 13.61 6.31
CA GLY A 298 -1.07 14.94 6.89
C GLY A 298 -0.12 15.24 8.05
N CYS A 299 0.59 14.27 8.61
CA CYS A 299 1.56 14.51 9.67
C CYS A 299 2.75 15.35 9.21
N GLU A 300 3.07 15.30 7.92
CA GLU A 300 4.15 16.06 7.29
C GLU A 300 4.04 17.58 7.50
N TYR A 301 2.82 18.07 7.71
CA TYR A 301 2.55 19.49 7.95
C TYR A 301 2.69 19.91 9.42
N TYR A 302 2.98 18.97 10.30
CA TYR A 302 3.25 19.25 11.72
C TYR A 302 4.74 19.29 12.04
N LEU A 303 5.61 19.02 11.07
CA LEU A 303 7.06 19.18 11.21
C LEU A 303 7.42 20.61 11.58
N LYS A 304 8.40 20.73 12.47
CA LYS A 304 8.98 22.02 12.87
C LYS A 304 10.46 22.05 12.55
N LYS A 305 11.00 23.25 12.35
CA LYS A 305 12.39 23.46 11.99
C LYS A 305 13.37 22.86 13.00
N GLU A 306 13.09 23.02 14.28
CA GLU A 306 13.91 22.48 15.38
C GLU A 306 13.96 20.95 15.43
N GLU A 307 12.97 20.26 14.87
CA GLU A 307 12.89 18.80 14.82
C GLU A 307 13.78 18.19 13.73
N LEU A 308 14.16 19.02 12.74
CA LEU A 308 14.90 18.60 11.56
C LEU A 308 16.43 18.69 11.73
N HIS A 309 16.92 19.11 12.91
CA HIS A 309 18.34 19.39 13.12
C HIS A 309 19.22 18.14 12.94
N ASN A 310 18.86 17.02 13.55
CA ASN A 310 19.61 15.77 13.54
C ASN A 310 19.08 14.74 12.51
N ILE A 311 18.43 15.22 11.44
CA ILE A 311 17.90 14.38 10.36
C ILE A 311 18.72 14.64 9.11
N HIS A 312 19.24 13.55 8.50
CA HIS A 312 20.05 13.66 7.28
C HIS A 312 19.20 13.61 6.02
N ARG A 313 18.18 12.75 6.00
CA ARG A 313 17.34 12.54 4.82
C ARG A 313 15.87 12.50 5.17
N LEU A 314 15.05 12.94 4.22
CA LEU A 314 13.59 12.93 4.32
C LEU A 314 13.00 12.22 3.11
N LYS A 315 12.02 11.36 3.37
CA LYS A 315 11.11 10.84 2.36
C LYS A 315 9.68 11.12 2.82
N ILE A 316 9.00 11.99 2.10
CA ILE A 316 7.68 12.49 2.49
C ILE A 316 6.68 12.19 1.38
N GLU A 317 5.61 11.43 1.67
CA GLU A 317 4.41 11.46 0.87
C GLU A 317 3.53 12.60 1.36
N TYR A 318 3.27 13.59 0.51
CA TYR A 318 2.48 14.76 0.87
C TYR A 318 1.09 14.74 0.24
N TYR A 319 0.14 15.40 0.92
CA TYR A 319 -1.25 15.52 0.51
C TYR A 319 -1.66 16.99 0.43
N SER A 320 -1.76 17.56 -0.79
CA SER A 320 -2.03 19.00 -1.00
C SER A 320 -3.51 19.40 -0.90
N TYR A 321 -4.43 18.45 -0.72
CA TYR A 321 -5.87 18.74 -0.55
C TYR A 321 -6.28 19.10 0.88
N LEU A 322 -5.36 19.14 1.81
CA LEU A 322 -5.64 19.48 3.21
C LEU A 322 -5.89 20.99 3.34
N LYS A 323 -7.13 21.39 3.62
CA LYS A 323 -7.63 22.79 3.52
C LYS A 323 -6.79 23.84 4.25
N ASN A 324 -6.12 23.47 5.35
CA ASN A 324 -5.37 24.40 6.20
C ASN A 324 -3.86 24.25 6.05
N HIS A 325 -3.38 23.47 5.07
CA HIS A 325 -1.97 23.21 4.86
C HIS A 325 -1.59 23.44 3.40
N LYS A 326 -0.50 24.14 3.20
CA LYS A 326 0.01 24.45 1.85
C LYS A 326 1.32 23.71 1.61
N LEU A 327 1.41 23.06 0.48
CA LEU A 327 2.65 22.40 0.05
C LEU A 327 3.83 23.40 0.00
N SER A 328 3.55 24.66 -0.39
CA SER A 328 4.56 25.73 -0.38
C SER A 328 5.19 25.95 0.99
N ASP A 329 4.41 25.80 2.07
CA ASP A 329 4.90 26.02 3.44
C ASP A 329 5.82 24.86 3.87
N LEU A 330 5.47 23.61 3.49
CA LEU A 330 6.33 22.44 3.69
C LEU A 330 7.65 22.58 2.91
N VAL A 331 7.60 22.94 1.63
CA VAL A 331 8.80 23.17 0.81
C VAL A 331 9.67 24.30 1.38
N LYS A 332 9.05 25.39 1.85
CA LYS A 332 9.76 26.50 2.51
C LYS A 332 10.45 26.03 3.78
N LEU A 333 9.76 25.28 4.64
CA LEU A 333 10.31 24.70 5.87
C LEU A 333 11.56 23.86 5.58
N LEU A 334 11.50 22.97 4.58
CA LEU A 334 12.63 22.12 4.23
C LEU A 334 13.83 22.93 3.78
N LYS A 335 13.64 23.94 2.92
CA LYS A 335 14.72 24.84 2.47
C LYS A 335 15.31 25.64 3.62
N GLU A 336 14.48 26.20 4.49
CA GLU A 336 14.94 26.97 5.68
C GLU A 336 15.63 26.06 6.72
N SER A 337 15.44 24.74 6.63
CA SER A 337 16.10 23.74 7.45
C SER A 337 17.34 23.13 6.76
N ASN A 338 17.86 23.77 5.71
CA ASN A 338 19.03 23.35 4.93
C ASN A 338 18.88 21.98 4.27
N PHE A 339 17.69 21.68 3.72
CA PHE A 339 17.49 20.51 2.89
C PHE A 339 17.47 20.89 1.41
N ASP A 340 18.23 20.15 0.60
CA ASP A 340 18.10 20.13 -0.84
C ASP A 340 17.02 19.11 -1.25
N ILE A 341 16.12 19.52 -2.14
CA ILE A 341 15.02 18.68 -2.62
C ILE A 341 15.49 17.97 -3.89
N LEU A 342 15.86 16.70 -3.74
CA LEU A 342 16.38 15.86 -4.84
C LEU A 342 15.28 15.40 -5.78
N ILE A 343 14.10 15.06 -5.22
CA ILE A 343 12.95 14.59 -5.99
C ILE A 343 11.70 15.29 -5.49
N PHE A 344 10.95 15.79 -6.46
CA PHE A 344 9.62 16.34 -6.27
C PHE A 344 8.71 15.76 -7.34
N LYS A 345 7.97 14.70 -7.00
CA LYS A 345 6.99 14.08 -7.90
C LYS A 345 5.59 14.42 -7.44
N HIS A 346 4.87 15.12 -8.29
CA HIS A 346 3.44 15.28 -8.17
C HIS A 346 2.75 14.17 -8.97
N ASN A 347 1.75 13.51 -8.39
CA ASN A 347 0.98 12.50 -9.11
C ASN A 347 -0.25 13.16 -9.75
N PRO A 348 -0.21 13.59 -11.03
CA PRO A 348 -1.32 14.27 -11.69
C PRO A 348 -2.49 13.33 -12.02
N ASN A 349 -2.26 12.01 -12.01
CA ASN A 349 -3.26 11.02 -12.40
C ASN A 349 -4.15 10.58 -11.24
N ASP A 350 -3.89 11.05 -10.03
CA ASP A 350 -4.78 10.83 -8.90
C ASP A 350 -5.98 11.80 -8.97
N MET A 351 -6.74 11.69 -10.07
CA MET A 351 -7.91 12.50 -10.38
C MET A 351 -9.15 12.13 -9.54
N GLY A 352 -9.00 11.20 -8.59
CA GLY A 352 -10.01 10.91 -7.59
C GLY A 352 -10.12 12.01 -6.53
N GLN A 353 -10.91 11.78 -5.48
CA GLN A 353 -11.03 12.69 -4.32
C GLN A 353 -9.71 12.92 -3.56
N LEU A 354 -8.64 12.20 -3.93
CA LEU A 354 -7.28 12.25 -3.39
C LEU A 354 -6.31 13.00 -4.30
N GLY A 355 -6.77 13.61 -5.35
CA GLY A 355 -6.11 14.10 -6.56
C GLY A 355 -4.96 15.07 -6.42
N ASN A 356 -4.28 15.14 -5.30
CA ASN A 356 -3.13 16.00 -5.12
C ASN A 356 -2.21 15.41 -4.06
N ARG A 357 -1.61 14.27 -4.33
CA ARG A 357 -0.53 13.70 -3.55
C ARG A 357 0.75 13.62 -4.37
N GLY A 358 1.87 13.56 -3.69
CA GLY A 358 3.16 13.40 -4.34
C GLY A 358 4.24 13.00 -3.34
N ASN A 359 5.45 12.88 -3.85
CA ASN A 359 6.60 12.49 -3.05
C ASN A 359 7.67 13.57 -3.09
N ILE A 360 8.20 13.88 -1.91
CA ILE A 360 9.41 14.69 -1.73
C ILE A 360 10.51 13.79 -1.18
N VAL A 361 11.68 13.87 -1.79
CA VAL A 361 12.92 13.36 -1.21
C VAL A 361 13.88 14.50 -1.06
N ALA A 362 14.42 14.65 0.13
CA ALA A 362 15.33 15.72 0.45
C ALA A 362 16.51 15.23 1.29
N GLU A 363 17.66 15.86 1.12
CA GLU A 363 18.90 15.56 1.81
C GLU A 363 19.44 16.82 2.47
N LYS A 364 19.97 16.66 3.69
CA LYS A 364 20.59 17.78 4.44
C LYS A 364 21.82 18.26 3.71
N ILE A 365 21.90 19.56 3.45
CA ILE A 365 23.12 20.21 2.97
C ILE A 365 24.09 20.31 4.16
N ILE A 366 25.25 19.69 4.03
CA ILE A 366 26.31 19.66 5.04
C ILE A 366 27.13 20.96 4.96
#